data_2d6d7f427a458574a43b9ecba3fb57e3
#
_entry.id   2d6d7f427a458574a43b9ecba3fb57e3
#
_cell.length_a   1.000
_cell.length_b   1.000
_cell.length_c   1.000
_cell.angle_alpha   90.00
_cell.angle_beta   90.00
_cell.angle_gamma   90.00
#
_symmetry.space_group_name_H-M   'P 1'
#
loop_
_entity.id
_entity.type
_entity.pdbx_description
1 polymer ?
#
loop_
_entity_poly.entity_id
_entity_poly.type
_entity_poly.pdbx_seq_one_letter_code
_entity_poly.pdbx_strand_id
1 'polypeptide(L)'
;MKLGFLTAIMADKTFEEVVDYASEQGFSCIEVACWPKEGAERRYAGVCHIDVETLTEADSVSIKNYCREKNVGISALAYYPNILSGDREMDARRKAHLYRVIDAAKMLGVGLVNTFIGRDRTKTVEENLETVQKVWPEILQYAADRQIRIGIENCPMLFGKEQWPGGENLMTTPAIWKKIFQMLPFDNFGLNYDPSHFIWQQMDYVKPIYEFKDKLFHIHFKDVKIYQDKLDQVGIMAYPLEYMAPKIPGLGDIDWSKFISALSDIGYAGCGCVEIEDRAFEKNDATVKGSLKTAKN
;
A
#
# COMPACT_ATOMS: atom_id res chain seq x y z
N MET A 1 10.78 2.32 -14.95
CA MET A 1 10.15 1.90 -13.69
C MET A 1 11.10 1.00 -12.90
N LYS A 2 11.18 1.14 -11.57
CA LYS A 2 11.96 0.25 -10.70
C LYS A 2 11.02 -0.80 -10.11
N LEU A 3 11.48 -2.05 -10.04
CA LEU A 3 10.71 -3.16 -9.48
C LEU A 3 11.24 -3.51 -8.08
N GLY A 4 10.32 -3.64 -7.14
CA GLY A 4 10.57 -4.03 -5.75
C GLY A 4 9.48 -4.91 -5.18
N PHE A 5 9.44 -5.02 -3.86
CA PHE A 5 8.36 -5.68 -3.13
C PHE A 5 8.09 -5.00 -1.78
N LEU A 6 6.87 -5.18 -1.26
CA LEU A 6 6.49 -4.76 0.09
C LEU A 6 7.06 -5.76 1.10
N THR A 7 7.87 -5.28 2.02
CA THR A 7 8.64 -6.13 2.94
C THR A 7 7.79 -6.88 3.97
N ALA A 8 6.55 -6.48 4.16
CA ALA A 8 5.62 -7.10 5.12
C ALA A 8 5.45 -8.61 4.95
N ILE A 9 5.65 -9.15 3.72
CA ILE A 9 5.59 -10.59 3.46
C ILE A 9 6.75 -11.39 4.12
N MET A 10 7.84 -10.71 4.48
CA MET A 10 9.02 -11.30 5.11
C MET A 10 9.10 -10.93 6.60
N ALA A 11 7.97 -11.06 7.31
CA ALA A 11 7.76 -10.55 8.66
C ALA A 11 8.75 -11.08 9.73
N ASP A 12 9.32 -12.25 9.51
CA ASP A 12 10.28 -12.92 10.40
C ASP A 12 11.76 -12.58 10.11
N LYS A 13 12.02 -11.71 9.13
CA LYS A 13 13.37 -11.31 8.72
C LYS A 13 13.75 -9.96 9.29
N THR A 14 15.08 -9.75 9.44
CA THR A 14 15.62 -8.43 9.73
C THR A 14 15.60 -7.55 8.49
N PHE A 15 15.80 -6.26 8.66
CA PHE A 15 15.93 -5.32 7.55
C PHE A 15 17.06 -5.73 6.60
N GLU A 16 18.20 -6.10 7.14
CA GLU A 16 19.39 -6.52 6.38
C GLU A 16 19.11 -7.79 5.58
N GLU A 17 18.46 -8.80 6.16
CA GLU A 17 18.09 -10.04 5.46
C GLU A 17 17.13 -9.76 4.30
N VAL A 18 16.21 -8.81 4.47
CA VAL A 18 15.29 -8.38 3.40
C VAL A 18 16.03 -7.68 2.28
N VAL A 19 16.95 -6.77 2.60
CA VAL A 19 17.77 -6.05 1.62
C VAL A 19 18.71 -7.00 0.88
N ASP A 20 19.33 -7.96 1.58
CA ASP A 20 20.18 -8.99 0.98
C ASP A 20 19.38 -9.82 -0.02
N TYR A 21 18.20 -10.30 0.38
CA TYR A 21 17.33 -11.04 -0.52
C TYR A 21 16.92 -10.22 -1.74
N ALA A 22 16.56 -8.94 -1.55
CA ALA A 22 16.22 -8.06 -2.65
C ALA A 22 17.36 -7.91 -3.65
N SER A 23 18.58 -7.70 -3.15
CA SER A 23 19.81 -7.61 -3.96
C SER A 23 20.09 -8.90 -4.72
N GLU A 24 20.10 -10.05 -4.04
CA GLU A 24 20.33 -11.38 -4.61
C GLU A 24 19.34 -11.73 -5.71
N GLN A 25 18.07 -11.36 -5.52
CA GLN A 25 17.02 -11.59 -6.52
C GLN A 25 16.98 -10.51 -7.61
N GLY A 26 17.80 -9.45 -7.51
CA GLY A 26 17.86 -8.36 -8.49
C GLY A 26 16.63 -7.46 -8.48
N PHE A 27 16.00 -7.26 -7.32
CA PHE A 27 15.06 -6.17 -7.12
C PHE A 27 15.82 -4.85 -6.96
N SER A 28 15.28 -3.78 -7.53
CA SER A 28 15.92 -2.46 -7.49
C SER A 28 15.52 -1.63 -6.28
N CYS A 29 14.43 -2.00 -5.61
CA CYS A 29 13.93 -1.30 -4.45
C CYS A 29 13.08 -2.20 -3.55
N ILE A 30 12.77 -1.68 -2.37
CA ILE A 30 11.81 -2.28 -1.43
C ILE A 30 10.88 -1.17 -0.89
N GLU A 31 9.67 -1.52 -0.59
CA GLU A 31 8.74 -0.73 0.21
C GLU A 31 8.76 -1.26 1.63
N VAL A 32 9.20 -0.44 2.59
CA VAL A 32 9.56 -0.92 3.93
C VAL A 32 8.40 -0.79 4.90
N ALA A 33 7.99 -1.91 5.49
CA ALA A 33 6.98 -1.95 6.54
C ALA A 33 7.49 -1.29 7.84
N CYS A 34 6.75 -0.29 8.33
CA CYS A 34 7.07 0.53 9.50
C CYS A 34 5.90 0.57 10.51
N TRP A 35 5.30 -0.58 10.81
CA TRP A 35 4.24 -0.67 11.80
C TRP A 35 4.79 -0.53 13.22
N PRO A 36 3.98 -0.07 14.20
CA PRO A 36 4.33 -0.22 15.60
C PRO A 36 4.58 -1.70 15.93
N LYS A 37 5.56 -1.99 16.79
CA LYS A 37 5.87 -3.37 17.21
C LYS A 37 4.80 -3.99 18.13
N GLU A 38 3.84 -3.20 18.58
CA GLU A 38 2.78 -3.64 19.48
C GLU A 38 1.56 -4.16 18.70
N GLY A 39 1.07 -5.35 19.10
CA GLY A 39 -0.25 -5.90 18.84
C GLY A 39 -0.71 -5.90 17.38
N ALA A 40 -0.47 -7.00 16.66
CA ALA A 40 -1.07 -7.21 15.35
C ALA A 40 -2.55 -7.60 15.47
N GLU A 41 -3.46 -6.68 15.17
CA GLU A 41 -4.89 -6.98 15.07
C GLU A 41 -5.28 -7.64 13.74
N ARG A 42 -4.37 -7.63 12.75
CA ARG A 42 -4.60 -8.10 11.40
C ARG A 42 -3.33 -8.63 10.74
N ARG A 43 -3.49 -9.39 9.66
CA ARG A 43 -2.40 -9.92 8.83
C ARG A 43 -1.47 -8.78 8.37
N TYR A 44 -0.17 -9.00 8.52
CA TYR A 44 0.92 -8.06 8.25
C TYR A 44 0.96 -6.80 9.13
N ALA A 45 -0.04 -6.49 9.92
CA ALA A 45 0.06 -5.46 10.94
C ALA A 45 1.06 -5.88 12.01
N GLY A 46 1.88 -4.93 12.46
CA GLY A 46 2.97 -5.20 13.42
C GLY A 46 4.28 -5.62 12.76
N VAL A 47 4.34 -5.81 11.44
CA VAL A 47 5.62 -6.00 10.74
C VAL A 47 6.38 -4.69 10.75
N CYS A 48 7.59 -4.74 11.32
CA CYS A 48 8.43 -3.57 11.54
C CYS A 48 9.86 -3.89 11.14
N HIS A 49 10.25 -3.48 9.94
CA HIS A 49 11.65 -3.62 9.49
C HIS A 49 12.48 -2.38 9.80
N ILE A 50 11.85 -1.20 9.94
CA ILE A 50 12.46 0.01 10.48
C ILE A 50 11.57 0.54 11.59
N ASP A 51 12.08 0.53 12.81
CA ASP A 51 11.39 1.07 13.98
C ASP A 51 11.53 2.59 14.02
N VAL A 52 10.49 3.27 13.53
CA VAL A 52 10.47 4.73 13.43
C VAL A 52 10.38 5.45 14.78
N GLU A 53 10.06 4.73 15.87
CA GLU A 53 9.98 5.31 17.21
C GLU A 53 11.35 5.47 17.86
N THR A 54 12.29 4.60 17.49
CA THR A 54 13.65 4.58 18.06
C THR A 54 14.73 4.97 17.06
N LEU A 55 14.37 5.24 15.80
CA LEU A 55 15.30 5.54 14.71
C LEU A 55 16.14 6.78 15.03
N THR A 56 17.47 6.61 15.06
CA THR A 56 18.43 7.71 15.24
C THR A 56 19.05 8.14 13.89
N GLU A 57 19.74 9.30 13.90
CA GLU A 57 20.53 9.74 12.74
C GLU A 57 21.63 8.73 12.38
N ALA A 58 22.25 8.10 13.38
CA ALA A 58 23.29 7.09 13.17
C ALA A 58 22.70 5.84 12.47
N ASP A 59 21.53 5.38 12.91
CA ASP A 59 20.81 4.26 12.27
C ASP A 59 20.45 4.61 10.82
N SER A 60 19.96 5.82 10.58
CA SER A 60 19.65 6.31 9.25
C SER A 60 20.86 6.29 8.32
N VAL A 61 22.02 6.71 8.80
CA VAL A 61 23.28 6.65 8.02
C VAL A 61 23.64 5.19 7.70
N SER A 62 23.55 4.30 8.68
CA SER A 62 23.83 2.87 8.53
C SER A 62 22.91 2.21 7.51
N ILE A 63 21.60 2.44 7.61
CA ILE A 63 20.58 1.94 6.68
C ILE A 63 20.88 2.43 5.24
N LYS A 64 21.12 3.72 5.06
CA LYS A 64 21.42 4.30 3.74
C LYS A 64 22.70 3.72 3.13
N ASN A 65 23.74 3.51 3.93
CA ASN A 65 24.99 2.93 3.47
C ASN A 65 24.79 1.47 3.06
N TYR A 66 24.08 0.69 3.88
CA TYR A 66 23.76 -0.71 3.57
C TYR A 66 22.96 -0.87 2.28
N CYS A 67 21.90 -0.09 2.13
CA CYS A 67 21.11 -0.06 0.89
C CYS A 67 21.96 0.29 -0.35
N ARG A 68 22.89 1.25 -0.22
CA ARG A 68 23.79 1.64 -1.31
C ARG A 68 24.78 0.54 -1.66
N GLU A 69 25.37 -0.12 -0.66
CA GLU A 69 26.27 -1.25 -0.84
C GLU A 69 25.59 -2.40 -1.59
N LYS A 70 24.36 -2.70 -1.24
CA LYS A 70 23.56 -3.76 -1.85
C LYS A 70 22.86 -3.34 -3.16
N ASN A 71 22.97 -2.08 -3.56
CA ASN A 71 22.30 -1.51 -4.73
C ASN A 71 20.77 -1.66 -4.72
N VAL A 72 20.16 -1.57 -3.55
CA VAL A 72 18.71 -1.63 -3.32
C VAL A 72 18.23 -0.30 -2.72
N GLY A 73 17.29 0.37 -3.39
CA GLY A 73 16.69 1.61 -2.87
C GLY A 73 15.48 1.33 -1.95
N ILE A 74 15.12 2.29 -1.13
CA ILE A 74 13.82 2.31 -0.44
C ILE A 74 12.87 3.16 -1.29
N SER A 75 11.79 2.55 -1.81
CA SER A 75 10.81 3.23 -2.66
C SER A 75 9.80 4.05 -1.87
N ALA A 76 9.40 3.55 -0.71
CA ALA A 76 8.48 4.19 0.22
C ALA A 76 8.63 3.57 1.62
N LEU A 77 8.20 4.31 2.65
CA LEU A 77 7.87 3.73 3.94
C LEU A 77 6.38 3.41 3.98
N ALA A 78 6.02 2.21 4.44
CA ALA A 78 4.68 1.67 4.42
C ALA A 78 4.09 1.60 5.84
N TYR A 79 3.00 2.31 6.04
CA TYR A 79 2.18 2.22 7.25
C TYR A 79 0.72 2.45 6.86
N TYR A 80 -0.11 1.41 6.93
CA TYR A 80 -1.48 1.41 6.43
C TYR A 80 -2.53 1.32 7.54
N PRO A 81 -2.66 2.34 8.42
CA PRO A 81 -3.67 2.38 9.47
C PRO A 81 -4.99 2.93 8.95
N ASN A 82 -6.07 2.64 9.66
CA ASN A 82 -7.27 3.46 9.61
C ASN A 82 -7.18 4.57 10.67
N ILE A 83 -6.89 5.80 10.28
CA ILE A 83 -6.78 6.96 11.18
C ILE A 83 -8.10 7.73 11.37
N LEU A 84 -9.19 7.23 10.78
CA LEU A 84 -10.52 7.83 10.80
C LEU A 84 -11.58 6.81 11.22
N SER A 85 -11.25 5.89 12.12
CA SER A 85 -12.13 4.78 12.52
C SER A 85 -13.35 5.22 13.36
N GLY A 86 -13.30 6.43 13.91
CA GLY A 86 -14.28 6.94 14.87
C GLY A 86 -13.88 6.71 16.33
N ASP A 87 -12.91 5.85 16.59
CA ASP A 87 -12.27 5.71 17.91
C ASP A 87 -11.20 6.79 18.07
N ARG A 88 -11.51 7.84 18.83
CA ARG A 88 -10.65 9.02 18.96
C ARG A 88 -9.26 8.72 19.52
N GLU A 89 -9.16 7.79 20.48
CA GLU A 89 -7.89 7.45 21.10
C GLU A 89 -7.02 6.64 20.14
N MET A 90 -7.60 5.65 19.51
CA MET A 90 -6.93 4.84 18.49
C MET A 90 -6.50 5.67 17.28
N ASP A 91 -7.37 6.52 16.77
CA ASP A 91 -7.10 7.41 15.64
C ASP A 91 -5.96 8.40 15.96
N ALA A 92 -5.95 8.94 17.19
CA ALA A 92 -4.87 9.83 17.64
C ALA A 92 -3.53 9.10 17.73
N ARG A 93 -3.48 7.89 18.27
CA ARG A 93 -2.26 7.06 18.33
C ARG A 93 -1.74 6.71 16.93
N ARG A 94 -2.64 6.27 16.04
CA ARG A 94 -2.30 5.92 14.66
C ARG A 94 -1.80 7.14 13.87
N LYS A 95 -2.44 8.30 14.05
CA LYS A 95 -2.00 9.57 13.44
C LYS A 95 -0.62 10.00 13.98
N ALA A 96 -0.39 9.88 15.29
CA ALA A 96 0.92 10.20 15.87
C ALA A 96 2.03 9.31 15.29
N HIS A 97 1.77 8.02 15.10
CA HIS A 97 2.74 7.12 14.47
C HIS A 97 2.97 7.47 12.99
N LEU A 98 1.93 7.85 12.25
CA LEU A 98 2.07 8.31 10.86
C LEU A 98 3.00 9.53 10.74
N TYR A 99 2.91 10.48 11.67
CA TYR A 99 3.86 11.60 11.71
C TYR A 99 5.30 11.14 11.94
N ARG A 100 5.52 10.13 12.80
CA ARG A 100 6.86 9.54 12.99
C ARG A 100 7.38 8.85 11.73
N VAL A 101 6.51 8.17 10.98
CA VAL A 101 6.88 7.57 9.68
C VAL A 101 7.28 8.65 8.68
N ILE A 102 6.58 9.80 8.65
CA ILE A 102 6.93 10.94 7.80
C ILE A 102 8.29 11.53 8.21
N ASP A 103 8.55 11.68 9.52
CA ASP A 103 9.85 12.15 10.02
C ASP A 103 10.98 11.18 9.69
N ALA A 104 10.75 9.88 9.86
CA ALA A 104 11.71 8.84 9.49
C ALA A 104 11.99 8.83 7.98
N ALA A 105 10.97 9.02 7.14
CA ALA A 105 11.15 9.15 5.70
C ALA A 105 12.09 10.33 5.36
N LYS A 106 11.91 11.49 5.99
CA LYS A 106 12.80 12.64 5.85
C LYS A 106 14.23 12.29 6.26
N MET A 107 14.42 11.66 7.43
CA MET A 107 15.71 11.27 7.95
C MET A 107 16.45 10.27 7.05
N LEU A 108 15.72 9.31 6.49
CA LEU A 108 16.23 8.29 5.57
C LEU A 108 16.43 8.81 4.13
N GLY A 109 15.93 9.99 3.79
CA GLY A 109 15.95 10.51 2.42
C GLY A 109 14.98 9.77 1.49
N VAL A 110 13.91 9.16 2.02
CA VAL A 110 12.85 8.48 1.30
C VAL A 110 11.73 9.47 1.02
N GLY A 111 11.49 9.78 -0.25
CA GLY A 111 10.57 10.85 -0.65
C GLY A 111 9.07 10.47 -0.65
N LEU A 112 8.68 9.30 -0.13
CA LEU A 112 7.31 8.80 -0.19
C LEU A 112 6.96 7.99 1.06
N VAL A 113 5.77 8.26 1.59
CA VAL A 113 5.09 7.42 2.59
C VAL A 113 3.79 6.91 1.97
N ASN A 114 3.60 5.59 1.97
CA ASN A 114 2.36 4.96 1.54
C ASN A 114 1.50 4.62 2.76
N THR A 115 0.19 4.92 2.64
CA THR A 115 -0.74 4.77 3.76
C THR A 115 -2.19 4.60 3.25
N PHE A 116 -3.16 4.51 4.17
CA PHE A 116 -4.58 4.62 3.89
C PHE A 116 -5.12 5.98 4.32
N ILE A 117 -6.19 6.44 3.65
CA ILE A 117 -6.87 7.67 4.07
C ILE A 117 -7.74 7.44 5.32
N GLY A 118 -8.18 6.21 5.53
CA GLY A 118 -9.06 5.81 6.60
C GLY A 118 -10.55 6.02 6.28
N ARG A 119 -11.41 5.46 7.15
CA ARG A 119 -12.87 5.57 7.06
C ARG A 119 -13.52 5.14 8.37
N ASP A 120 -14.53 5.88 8.81
CA ASP A 120 -15.51 5.44 9.79
C ASP A 120 -16.63 4.67 9.04
N ARG A 121 -16.66 3.35 9.19
CA ARG A 121 -17.61 2.48 8.50
C ARG A 121 -19.07 2.65 8.97
N THR A 122 -19.27 3.32 10.09
CA THR A 122 -20.62 3.63 10.62
C THR A 122 -21.25 4.86 10.00
N LYS A 123 -20.44 5.64 9.23
CA LYS A 123 -20.83 6.87 8.58
C LYS A 123 -21.01 6.70 7.08
N THR A 124 -21.79 7.59 6.48
CA THR A 124 -21.95 7.72 5.03
C THR A 124 -20.63 8.14 4.37
N VAL A 125 -20.56 8.02 3.04
CA VAL A 125 -19.41 8.51 2.27
C VAL A 125 -19.25 10.01 2.44
N GLU A 126 -20.35 10.77 2.42
CA GLU A 126 -20.37 12.22 2.56
C GLU A 126 -19.83 12.67 3.92
N GLU A 127 -20.27 12.06 5.02
CA GLU A 127 -19.77 12.35 6.37
C GLU A 127 -18.28 12.00 6.53
N ASN A 128 -17.84 10.92 5.87
CA ASN A 128 -16.42 10.58 5.83
C ASN A 128 -15.60 11.59 5.03
N LEU A 129 -16.11 12.10 3.89
CA LEU A 129 -15.47 13.17 3.12
C LEU A 129 -15.31 14.45 3.94
N GLU A 130 -16.32 14.83 4.74
CA GLU A 130 -16.20 15.96 5.67
C GLU A 130 -15.11 15.73 6.73
N THR A 131 -14.97 14.50 7.21
CA THR A 131 -13.93 14.15 8.18
C THR A 131 -12.54 14.21 7.54
N VAL A 132 -12.39 13.69 6.32
CA VAL A 132 -11.15 13.79 5.52
C VAL A 132 -10.75 15.25 5.34
N GLN A 133 -11.70 16.12 4.97
CA GLN A 133 -11.44 17.54 4.76
C GLN A 133 -10.96 18.28 6.03
N LYS A 134 -11.34 17.79 7.21
CA LYS A 134 -10.92 18.37 8.50
C LYS A 134 -9.56 17.85 8.97
N VAL A 135 -9.23 16.58 8.70
CA VAL A 135 -8.07 15.92 9.28
C VAL A 135 -6.84 15.95 8.37
N TRP A 136 -7.03 15.69 7.08
CA TRP A 136 -5.93 15.47 6.15
C TRP A 136 -5.12 16.71 5.74
N PRO A 137 -5.66 17.94 5.70
CA PRO A 137 -4.83 19.10 5.36
C PRO A 137 -3.61 19.28 6.26
N GLU A 138 -3.76 19.05 7.57
CA GLU A 138 -2.65 19.14 8.55
C GLU A 138 -1.55 18.09 8.22
N ILE A 139 -1.95 16.84 7.96
CA ILE A 139 -1.02 15.75 7.64
C ILE A 139 -0.27 16.02 6.34
N LEU A 140 -0.99 16.48 5.30
CA LEU A 140 -0.39 16.77 4.00
C LEU A 140 0.56 17.95 4.05
N GLN A 141 0.22 19.00 4.81
CA GLN A 141 1.10 20.14 5.02
C GLN A 141 2.36 19.73 5.80
N TYR A 142 2.20 18.93 6.87
CA TYR A 142 3.33 18.39 7.64
C TYR A 142 4.30 17.58 6.78
N ALA A 143 3.77 16.76 5.87
CA ALA A 143 4.57 16.00 4.91
C ALA A 143 5.22 16.92 3.86
N ALA A 144 4.49 17.93 3.35
CA ALA A 144 5.01 18.90 2.38
C ALA A 144 6.19 19.70 2.93
N ASP A 145 6.12 20.17 4.19
CA ASP A 145 7.18 20.91 4.87
C ASP A 145 8.48 20.05 4.99
N ARG A 146 8.34 18.73 4.89
CA ARG A 146 9.44 17.76 4.91
C ARG A 146 9.85 17.28 3.53
N GLN A 147 9.19 17.76 2.47
CA GLN A 147 9.37 17.30 1.10
C GLN A 147 9.00 15.82 0.90
N ILE A 148 8.02 15.34 1.68
CA ILE A 148 7.52 13.96 1.59
C ILE A 148 6.18 13.96 0.86
N ARG A 149 6.05 13.05 -0.09
CA ARG A 149 4.79 12.75 -0.77
C ARG A 149 4.03 11.69 0.02
N ILE A 150 2.71 11.74 -0.06
CA ILE A 150 1.81 10.75 0.54
C ILE A 150 1.09 10.02 -0.59
N GLY A 151 1.28 8.69 -0.67
CA GLY A 151 0.58 7.80 -1.58
C GLY A 151 -0.52 7.03 -0.84
N ILE A 152 -1.77 7.21 -1.26
CA ILE A 152 -2.89 6.45 -0.69
C ILE A 152 -3.15 5.21 -1.52
N GLU A 153 -3.09 4.05 -0.88
CA GLU A 153 -3.50 2.81 -1.53
C GLU A 153 -5.02 2.72 -1.63
N ASN A 154 -5.51 2.17 -2.74
CA ASN A 154 -6.94 2.03 -3.02
C ASN A 154 -7.56 0.74 -2.47
N CYS A 155 -6.89 0.04 -1.57
CA CYS A 155 -7.43 -1.11 -0.87
C CYS A 155 -8.63 -0.72 -0.01
N PRO A 156 -9.80 -1.38 -0.12
CA PRO A 156 -10.95 -1.12 0.76
C PRO A 156 -10.75 -1.50 2.22
N MET A 157 -9.72 -2.26 2.56
CA MET A 157 -9.45 -2.80 3.91
C MET A 157 -10.62 -3.64 4.43
N LEU A 158 -10.89 -4.76 3.76
CA LEU A 158 -11.88 -5.75 4.16
C LEU A 158 -11.17 -6.96 4.79
N PHE A 159 -11.04 -6.97 6.10
CA PHE A 159 -10.38 -8.06 6.82
C PHE A 159 -11.37 -9.05 7.44
N GLY A 160 -12.61 -8.62 7.69
CA GLY A 160 -13.69 -9.44 8.22
C GLY A 160 -15.02 -9.09 7.57
N LYS A 161 -15.99 -9.99 7.73
CA LYS A 161 -17.35 -9.81 7.18
C LYS A 161 -18.07 -8.58 7.78
N GLU A 162 -17.71 -8.20 8.98
CA GLU A 162 -18.26 -7.04 9.69
C GLU A 162 -17.85 -5.69 9.02
N GLN A 163 -16.82 -5.69 8.20
CA GLN A 163 -16.36 -4.50 7.47
C GLN A 163 -17.01 -4.35 6.09
N TRP A 164 -17.68 -5.37 5.63
CA TRP A 164 -18.43 -5.34 4.39
C TRP A 164 -19.79 -4.64 4.58
N PRO A 165 -20.26 -3.78 3.63
CA PRO A 165 -19.67 -3.46 2.33
C PRO A 165 -18.71 -2.25 2.33
N GLY A 166 -18.55 -1.55 3.42
CA GLY A 166 -17.89 -0.26 3.44
C GLY A 166 -16.35 -0.30 3.45
N GLY A 167 -15.78 -1.28 4.16
CA GLY A 167 -14.34 -1.29 4.45
C GLY A 167 -13.90 -0.18 5.40
N GLU A 168 -12.60 -0.08 5.63
CA GLU A 168 -11.99 0.89 6.55
C GLU A 168 -11.09 1.92 5.83
N ASN A 169 -11.16 1.98 4.50
CA ASN A 169 -10.46 2.96 3.70
C ASN A 169 -11.39 3.56 2.64
N LEU A 170 -11.44 4.90 2.55
CA LEU A 170 -12.41 5.61 1.71
C LEU A 170 -11.98 5.71 0.25
N MET A 171 -10.67 5.83 -0.04
CA MET A 171 -10.15 6.08 -1.41
C MET A 171 -10.17 4.84 -2.32
N THR A 172 -11.33 4.24 -2.53
CA THR A 172 -11.47 2.94 -3.21
C THR A 172 -11.93 3.03 -4.67
N THR A 173 -12.41 4.18 -5.12
CA THR A 173 -12.95 4.36 -6.49
C THR A 173 -12.52 5.67 -7.12
N PRO A 174 -12.42 5.75 -8.46
CA PRO A 174 -12.11 6.99 -9.18
C PRO A 174 -13.06 8.16 -8.88
N ALA A 175 -14.33 7.86 -8.62
CA ALA A 175 -15.30 8.89 -8.28
C ALA A 175 -14.98 9.56 -6.93
N ILE A 176 -14.56 8.77 -5.94
CA ILE A 176 -14.13 9.30 -4.63
C ILE A 176 -12.77 10.01 -4.77
N TRP A 177 -11.83 9.48 -5.56
CA TRP A 177 -10.53 10.11 -5.78
C TRP A 177 -10.67 11.52 -6.34
N LYS A 178 -11.55 11.73 -7.35
CA LYS A 178 -11.85 13.06 -7.91
C LYS A 178 -12.31 14.04 -6.85
N LYS A 179 -13.28 13.63 -6.02
CA LYS A 179 -13.79 14.46 -4.93
C LYS A 179 -12.67 14.84 -3.95
N ILE A 180 -11.88 13.85 -3.51
CA ILE A 180 -10.82 14.06 -2.52
C ILE A 180 -9.70 14.93 -3.08
N PHE A 181 -9.21 14.69 -4.30
CA PHE A 181 -8.17 15.53 -4.92
C PHE A 181 -8.65 16.96 -5.17
N GLN A 182 -9.95 17.17 -5.45
CA GLN A 182 -10.53 18.50 -5.56
C GLN A 182 -10.62 19.20 -4.19
N MET A 183 -10.94 18.46 -3.12
CA MET A 183 -11.02 18.97 -1.75
C MET A 183 -9.65 19.24 -1.13
N LEU A 184 -8.66 18.42 -1.49
CA LEU A 184 -7.30 18.44 -0.97
C LEU A 184 -6.30 18.67 -2.13
N PRO A 185 -6.19 19.90 -2.67
CA PRO A 185 -5.38 20.22 -3.83
C PRO A 185 -3.88 20.34 -3.49
N PHE A 186 -3.32 19.31 -2.85
CA PHE A 186 -1.91 19.23 -2.51
C PHE A 186 -1.13 18.50 -3.62
N ASP A 187 0.03 19.01 -4.01
CA ASP A 187 0.89 18.40 -5.03
C ASP A 187 1.61 17.15 -4.51
N ASN A 188 1.86 17.09 -3.20
CA ASN A 188 2.46 15.95 -2.52
C ASN A 188 1.46 14.86 -2.13
N PHE A 189 0.23 14.89 -2.65
CA PHE A 189 -0.83 13.94 -2.37
C PHE A 189 -1.25 13.18 -3.64
N GLY A 190 -1.16 11.85 -3.60
CA GLY A 190 -1.42 10.99 -4.74
C GLY A 190 -1.79 9.56 -4.34
N LEU A 191 -1.59 8.63 -5.26
CA LEU A 191 -1.98 7.23 -5.14
C LEU A 191 -0.76 6.31 -5.05
N ASN A 192 -0.87 5.30 -4.22
CA ASN A 192 -0.23 4.02 -4.39
C ASN A 192 -1.27 3.09 -5.03
N TYR A 193 -1.16 2.87 -6.35
CA TYR A 193 -2.23 2.26 -7.12
C TYR A 193 -2.08 0.75 -7.19
N ASP A 194 -3.10 0.02 -6.73
CA ASP A 194 -3.24 -1.43 -6.80
C ASP A 194 -4.42 -1.80 -7.74
N PRO A 195 -4.16 -2.42 -8.90
CA PRO A 195 -5.20 -2.80 -9.85
C PRO A 195 -6.08 -3.96 -9.35
N SER A 196 -5.59 -4.80 -8.42
CA SER A 196 -6.33 -5.98 -7.97
C SER A 196 -7.67 -5.64 -7.31
N HIS A 197 -7.72 -4.51 -6.63
CA HIS A 197 -8.95 -4.04 -5.97
C HIS A 197 -10.04 -3.59 -6.96
N PHE A 198 -9.70 -3.36 -8.21
CA PHE A 198 -10.67 -3.02 -9.26
C PHE A 198 -11.33 -4.25 -9.87
N ILE A 199 -10.61 -5.37 -10.00
CA ILE A 199 -11.09 -6.60 -10.64
C ILE A 199 -12.35 -7.13 -9.92
N TRP A 200 -12.27 -7.36 -8.61
CA TRP A 200 -13.41 -7.92 -7.88
C TRP A 200 -14.57 -6.93 -7.70
N GLN A 201 -14.31 -5.63 -7.85
CA GLN A 201 -15.33 -4.58 -7.91
C GLN A 201 -15.88 -4.36 -9.33
N GLN A 202 -15.43 -5.14 -10.33
CA GLN A 202 -15.82 -5.03 -11.74
C GLN A 202 -15.56 -3.65 -12.34
N MET A 203 -14.49 -2.99 -11.94
CA MET A 203 -14.06 -1.70 -12.47
C MET A 203 -12.92 -1.88 -13.48
N ASP A 204 -12.85 -0.98 -14.45
CA ASP A 204 -11.71 -0.90 -15.37
C ASP A 204 -10.45 -0.41 -14.63
N TYR A 205 -9.43 -1.26 -14.55
CA TYR A 205 -8.17 -0.99 -13.87
C TYR A 205 -7.11 -0.32 -14.75
N VAL A 206 -7.36 -0.17 -16.05
CA VAL A 206 -6.43 0.48 -16.99
C VAL A 206 -6.76 1.96 -17.14
N LYS A 207 -8.04 2.31 -17.28
CA LYS A 207 -8.50 3.68 -17.47
C LYS A 207 -7.97 4.68 -16.41
N PRO A 208 -7.93 4.34 -15.11
CA PRO A 208 -7.42 5.26 -14.10
C PRO A 208 -5.94 5.62 -14.27
N ILE A 209 -5.14 4.77 -14.91
CA ILE A 209 -3.72 5.07 -15.18
C ILE A 209 -3.59 6.33 -16.03
N TYR A 210 -4.40 6.47 -17.08
CA TYR A 210 -4.40 7.65 -17.92
C TYR A 210 -5.05 8.85 -17.24
N GLU A 211 -6.15 8.63 -16.54
CA GLU A 211 -6.95 9.70 -15.93
C GLU A 211 -6.22 10.37 -14.75
N PHE A 212 -5.48 9.59 -13.96
CA PHE A 212 -4.79 10.06 -12.75
C PHE A 212 -3.26 10.01 -12.88
N LYS A 213 -2.71 10.05 -14.10
CA LYS A 213 -1.27 9.89 -14.36
C LYS A 213 -0.37 10.76 -13.47
N ASP A 214 -0.78 12.01 -13.20
CA ASP A 214 -0.01 12.97 -12.41
C ASP A 214 -0.14 12.72 -10.89
N LYS A 215 -1.02 11.79 -10.47
CA LYS A 215 -1.25 11.39 -9.10
C LYS A 215 -0.74 9.97 -8.79
N LEU A 216 -0.20 9.24 -9.76
CA LEU A 216 0.38 7.92 -9.55
C LEU A 216 1.80 8.06 -8.99
N PHE A 217 1.96 7.91 -7.69
CA PHE A 217 3.25 8.04 -7.01
C PHE A 217 3.96 6.70 -6.84
N HIS A 218 3.18 5.64 -6.68
CA HIS A 218 3.65 4.27 -6.49
C HIS A 218 2.64 3.28 -7.04
N ILE A 219 3.08 2.05 -7.34
CA ILE A 219 2.23 0.98 -7.86
C ILE A 219 2.41 -0.25 -6.96
N HIS A 220 1.31 -0.91 -6.58
CA HIS A 220 1.35 -2.26 -6.09
C HIS A 220 1.06 -3.26 -7.21
N PHE A 221 1.91 -4.26 -7.34
CA PHE A 221 1.69 -5.41 -8.20
C PHE A 221 1.12 -6.54 -7.35
N LYS A 222 -0.19 -6.58 -7.26
CA LYS A 222 -0.99 -7.63 -6.63
C LYS A 222 -2.03 -8.12 -7.61
N ASP A 223 -2.27 -9.41 -7.63
CA ASP A 223 -3.29 -10.02 -8.48
C ASP A 223 -4.46 -10.55 -7.65
N VAL A 224 -5.54 -10.86 -8.32
CA VAL A 224 -6.74 -11.43 -7.71
C VAL A 224 -7.41 -12.36 -8.71
N LYS A 225 -7.94 -13.48 -8.24
CA LYS A 225 -8.75 -14.40 -9.04
C LYS A 225 -10.19 -14.39 -8.59
N ILE A 226 -11.09 -14.21 -9.55
CA ILE A 226 -12.53 -14.42 -9.37
C ILE A 226 -12.86 -15.88 -9.67
N TYR A 227 -13.55 -16.53 -8.77
CA TYR A 227 -14.10 -17.87 -8.97
C TYR A 227 -15.55 -17.72 -9.41
N GLN A 228 -15.79 -17.77 -10.72
CA GLN A 228 -17.09 -17.49 -11.33
C GLN A 228 -18.18 -18.43 -10.78
N ASP A 229 -17.87 -19.70 -10.62
CA ASP A 229 -18.78 -20.68 -10.03
C ASP A 229 -19.25 -20.33 -8.62
N LYS A 230 -18.39 -19.71 -7.82
CA LYS A 230 -18.73 -19.20 -6.49
C LYS A 230 -19.53 -17.91 -6.57
N LEU A 231 -19.11 -16.98 -7.44
CA LEU A 231 -19.83 -15.72 -7.65
C LEU A 231 -21.27 -15.98 -8.10
N ASP A 232 -21.48 -16.95 -8.99
CA ASP A 232 -22.82 -17.35 -9.48
C ASP A 232 -23.72 -17.90 -8.36
N GLN A 233 -23.12 -18.44 -7.30
CA GLN A 233 -23.88 -18.98 -6.16
C GLN A 233 -24.20 -17.91 -5.10
N VAL A 234 -23.26 -17.02 -4.80
CA VAL A 234 -23.42 -16.07 -3.68
C VAL A 234 -23.77 -14.65 -4.13
N GLY A 235 -23.49 -14.31 -5.39
CA GLY A 235 -23.72 -12.99 -5.96
C GLY A 235 -22.73 -11.93 -5.50
N ILE A 236 -22.72 -10.81 -6.22
CA ILE A 236 -21.79 -9.68 -5.99
C ILE A 236 -21.97 -8.98 -4.63
N MET A 237 -23.13 -9.16 -3.99
CA MET A 237 -23.41 -8.57 -2.68
C MET A 237 -22.87 -9.41 -1.51
N ALA A 238 -22.32 -10.59 -1.77
CA ALA A 238 -21.65 -11.39 -0.77
C ALA A 238 -20.32 -10.78 -0.36
N TYR A 239 -19.79 -11.20 0.79
CA TYR A 239 -18.44 -10.78 1.19
C TYR A 239 -17.40 -11.24 0.17
N PRO A 240 -16.56 -10.34 -0.37
CA PRO A 240 -15.74 -10.63 -1.55
C PRO A 240 -14.86 -11.88 -1.46
N LEU A 241 -14.31 -12.20 -0.29
CA LEU A 241 -13.49 -13.41 -0.10
C LEU A 241 -14.29 -14.73 -0.20
N GLU A 242 -15.61 -14.67 -0.37
CA GLU A 242 -16.43 -15.85 -0.66
C GLU A 242 -16.33 -16.26 -2.13
N TYR A 243 -16.04 -15.32 -3.06
CA TYR A 243 -15.96 -15.58 -4.49
C TYR A 243 -14.62 -15.18 -5.13
N MET A 244 -13.72 -14.51 -4.39
CA MET A 244 -12.41 -14.14 -4.91
C MET A 244 -11.28 -14.56 -3.96
N ALA A 245 -10.06 -14.60 -4.47
CA ALA A 245 -8.86 -14.75 -3.66
C ALA A 245 -7.73 -13.88 -4.19
N PRO A 246 -6.97 -13.20 -3.32
CA PRO A 246 -5.69 -12.59 -3.71
C PRO A 246 -4.75 -13.63 -4.31
N LYS A 247 -4.01 -13.23 -5.33
CA LYS A 247 -3.04 -14.04 -6.05
C LYS A 247 -1.72 -13.31 -6.22
N ILE A 248 -0.66 -14.05 -6.37
CA ILE A 248 0.59 -13.47 -6.85
C ILE A 248 0.42 -12.99 -8.29
N PRO A 249 1.08 -11.90 -8.72
CA PRO A 249 1.02 -11.41 -10.09
C PRO A 249 1.22 -12.52 -11.13
N GLY A 250 0.32 -12.57 -12.11
CA GLY A 250 0.30 -13.57 -13.18
C GLY A 250 -0.51 -14.83 -12.89
N LEU A 251 -1.03 -15.02 -11.66
CA LEU A 251 -1.89 -16.17 -11.31
C LEU A 251 -3.36 -15.78 -11.09
N GLY A 252 -3.72 -14.53 -11.34
CA GLY A 252 -5.08 -14.01 -11.25
C GLY A 252 -5.66 -13.60 -12.59
N ASP A 253 -6.54 -12.60 -12.55
CA ASP A 253 -7.35 -12.17 -13.69
C ASP A 253 -6.90 -10.80 -14.26
N ILE A 254 -5.77 -10.25 -13.78
CA ILE A 254 -5.20 -9.01 -14.33
C ILE A 254 -4.46 -9.32 -15.63
N ASP A 255 -4.80 -8.61 -16.71
CA ASP A 255 -4.00 -8.59 -17.93
C ASP A 255 -2.80 -7.65 -17.73
N TRP A 256 -1.69 -8.21 -17.24
CA TRP A 256 -0.47 -7.47 -16.95
C TRP A 256 0.13 -6.80 -18.20
N SER A 257 -0.07 -7.37 -19.38
CA SER A 257 0.40 -6.77 -20.62
C SER A 257 -0.27 -5.44 -20.89
N LYS A 258 -1.60 -5.36 -20.72
CA LYS A 258 -2.35 -4.10 -20.83
C LYS A 258 -1.97 -3.10 -19.74
N PHE A 259 -1.83 -3.58 -18.50
CA PHE A 259 -1.49 -2.73 -17.36
C PHE A 259 -0.11 -2.07 -17.54
N ILE A 260 0.91 -2.86 -17.87
CA ILE A 260 2.28 -2.37 -18.09
C ILE A 260 2.36 -1.48 -19.33
N SER A 261 1.63 -1.82 -20.42
CA SER A 261 1.54 -0.96 -21.59
C SER A 261 1.00 0.43 -21.24
N ALA A 262 -0.09 0.49 -20.45
CA ALA A 262 -0.65 1.76 -20.02
C ALA A 262 0.32 2.59 -19.15
N LEU A 263 1.07 1.96 -18.24
CA LEU A 263 2.12 2.64 -17.47
C LEU A 263 3.23 3.17 -18.38
N SER A 264 3.61 2.41 -19.42
CA SER A 264 4.58 2.84 -20.42
C SER A 264 4.07 4.03 -21.24
N ASP A 265 2.81 4.01 -21.67
CA ASP A 265 2.20 5.08 -22.46
C ASP A 265 2.20 6.43 -21.74
N ILE A 266 2.00 6.42 -20.42
CA ILE A 266 2.07 7.65 -19.61
C ILE A 266 3.50 8.03 -19.18
N GLY A 267 4.51 7.24 -19.57
CA GLY A 267 5.91 7.47 -19.18
C GLY A 267 6.16 7.25 -17.67
N TYR A 268 5.44 6.33 -17.01
CA TYR A 268 5.63 6.10 -15.58
C TYR A 268 7.04 5.60 -15.27
N ALA A 269 7.82 6.41 -14.57
CA ALA A 269 9.21 6.14 -14.20
C ALA A 269 9.41 5.81 -12.71
N GLY A 270 8.33 5.76 -11.94
CA GLY A 270 8.35 5.51 -10.48
C GLY A 270 8.72 4.07 -10.11
N CYS A 271 8.40 3.70 -8.89
CA CYS A 271 8.58 2.36 -8.36
C CYS A 271 7.26 1.58 -8.40
N GLY A 272 7.36 0.27 -8.62
CA GLY A 272 6.27 -0.67 -8.42
C GLY A 272 6.74 -1.81 -7.54
N CYS A 273 5.99 -2.11 -6.49
CA CYS A 273 6.32 -3.17 -5.54
C CYS A 273 5.31 -4.32 -5.62
N VAL A 274 5.84 -5.53 -5.69
CA VAL A 274 5.03 -6.74 -5.56
C VAL A 274 4.48 -6.79 -4.14
N GLU A 275 3.17 -6.96 -4.03
CA GLU A 275 2.49 -7.22 -2.78
C GLU A 275 1.93 -8.65 -2.80
N ILE A 276 2.33 -9.46 -1.83
CA ILE A 276 1.90 -10.86 -1.74
C ILE A 276 0.86 -11.00 -0.64
N GLU A 277 -0.32 -11.45 -1.02
CA GLU A 277 -1.41 -11.83 -0.11
C GLU A 277 -2.00 -13.20 -0.46
N ASP A 278 -1.32 -13.98 -1.31
CA ASP A 278 -1.74 -15.34 -1.67
C ASP A 278 -1.35 -16.34 -0.58
N ARG A 279 -2.34 -16.74 0.22
CA ARG A 279 -2.16 -17.70 1.33
C ARG A 279 -1.50 -19.02 0.95
N ALA A 280 -1.54 -19.39 -0.32
CA ALA A 280 -0.87 -20.61 -0.78
C ALA A 280 0.65 -20.53 -0.65
N PHE A 281 1.21 -19.30 -0.67
CA PHE A 281 2.65 -19.03 -0.66
C PHE A 281 3.19 -18.51 0.69
N GLU A 282 2.36 -18.42 1.73
CA GLU A 282 2.76 -17.87 3.03
C GLU A 282 3.11 -18.93 4.08
N LYS A 283 3.26 -20.17 3.66
CA LYS A 283 3.43 -21.30 4.61
C LYS A 283 4.81 -21.34 5.28
N ASN A 284 5.85 -20.90 4.59
CA ASN A 284 7.23 -20.90 5.08
C ASN A 284 8.12 -20.00 4.20
N ASP A 285 9.35 -19.77 4.64
CA ASP A 285 10.35 -18.93 3.96
C ASP A 285 10.57 -19.33 2.47
N ALA A 286 10.62 -20.62 2.17
CA ALA A 286 10.84 -21.09 0.80
C ALA A 286 9.66 -20.74 -0.12
N THR A 287 8.42 -20.86 0.36
CA THR A 287 7.23 -20.49 -0.42
C THR A 287 7.09 -18.98 -0.57
N VAL A 288 7.42 -18.19 0.45
CA VAL A 288 7.47 -16.71 0.38
C VAL A 288 8.49 -16.27 -0.66
N LYS A 289 9.73 -16.75 -0.59
CA LYS A 289 10.77 -16.45 -1.57
C LYS A 289 10.40 -16.92 -2.98
N GLY A 290 9.78 -18.09 -3.09
CA GLY A 290 9.26 -18.61 -4.35
C GLY A 290 8.19 -17.70 -4.98
N SER A 291 7.29 -17.16 -4.18
CA SER A 291 6.23 -16.24 -4.67
C SER A 291 6.82 -14.95 -5.24
N LEU A 292 7.76 -14.32 -4.54
CA LEU A 292 8.44 -13.12 -5.00
C LEU A 292 9.23 -13.35 -6.29
N LYS A 293 9.90 -14.50 -6.40
CA LYS A 293 10.61 -14.88 -7.62
C LYS A 293 9.66 -15.10 -8.80
N THR A 294 8.51 -15.74 -8.56
CA THR A 294 7.49 -15.96 -9.60
C THR A 294 6.87 -14.66 -10.05
N ALA A 295 6.49 -13.77 -9.11
CA ALA A 295 5.88 -12.49 -9.41
C ALA A 295 6.81 -11.51 -10.14
N LYS A 296 8.13 -11.71 -10.06
CA LYS A 296 9.13 -10.88 -10.76
C LYS A 296 9.23 -11.21 -12.25
N ASN A 297 8.99 -12.47 -12.63
CA ASN A 297 9.16 -12.99 -14.02
C ASN A 297 7.89 -12.80 -14.85
#